data_b0c3b2594542eced5b86fd99ab3597e6
#
_entry.id   b0c3b2594542eced5b86fd99ab3597e6
#
_cell.length_a   1.000
_cell.length_b   1.000
_cell.length_c   1.000
_cell.angle_alpha   90.00
_cell.angle_beta   90.00
_cell.angle_gamma   90.00
#
_symmetry.space_group_name_H-M   'P 1'
#
loop_
_entity.id
_entity.type
_entity.pdbx_description
1 polymer ?
#
loop_
_entity_poly.entity_id
_entity_poly.type
_entity_poly.pdbx_seq_one_letter_code
_entity_poly.pdbx_strand_id
1 'polypeptide(L)'
;MWRSADKAERGRLSALFKPGIVQVTVAIALMNSCCLFAWWGLNAWVPAYLRLPIEKGGIGLSSSTMSLFVIAMQVGMWFGYVMFGFLADAIGRKRTYVLYVLGAAVLLPLYGVLRTPVALLLLGPFVAFFGTGYFSGLGAVVAELYPTTVRATAAGFCYNFGRIASAAAPYSIGRVADTQGFGVAFTIAGAAFLLAALAWVWIPETRNRELV
;
A
#
# COMPACT_ATOMS: atom_id res chain seq x y z
N MET A 1 19.97 20.67 11.40
CA MET A 1 21.02 19.89 12.08
C MET A 1 21.69 18.84 11.17
N TRP A 2 21.71 19.02 9.84
CA TRP A 2 22.18 18.04 8.84
C TRP A 2 23.13 18.68 7.82
N ARG A 3 23.92 19.68 8.20
CA ARG A 3 24.96 20.26 7.37
C ARG A 3 26.23 19.39 7.43
N SER A 4 26.69 18.94 6.28
CA SER A 4 27.89 18.14 6.04
C SER A 4 27.79 16.66 6.46
N ALA A 5 26.96 15.87 5.77
CA ALA A 5 27.24 14.45 5.71
C ALA A 5 28.52 14.25 4.90
N ASP A 6 29.53 13.75 5.57
CA ASP A 6 30.85 13.47 5.05
C ASP A 6 30.78 12.68 3.73
N LYS A 7 31.60 13.00 2.74
CA LYS A 7 31.68 12.24 1.46
C LYS A 7 31.83 10.74 1.69
N ALA A 8 32.36 10.33 2.85
CA ALA A 8 32.51 8.94 3.28
C ALA A 8 31.19 8.21 3.57
N GLU A 9 30.06 8.91 3.75
CA GLU A 9 28.76 8.31 4.12
C GLU A 9 27.81 8.15 2.93
N ARG A 10 28.18 8.61 1.74
CA ARG A 10 27.33 8.51 0.55
C ARG A 10 26.95 7.06 0.27
N GLY A 11 25.64 6.77 0.25
CA GLY A 11 25.10 5.47 -0.13
C GLY A 11 25.26 4.35 0.90
N ARG A 12 25.76 4.59 2.10
CA ARG A 12 25.92 3.53 3.11
C ARG A 12 24.60 3.17 3.80
N LEU A 13 24.24 1.89 3.79
CA LEU A 13 23.07 1.37 4.51
C LEU A 13 23.12 1.66 6.02
N SER A 14 24.32 1.60 6.62
CA SER A 14 24.50 1.88 8.04
C SER A 14 24.07 3.28 8.46
N ALA A 15 24.10 4.24 7.54
CA ALA A 15 23.65 5.62 7.79
C ALA A 15 22.13 5.71 8.09
N LEU A 16 21.32 4.77 7.58
CA LEU A 16 19.88 4.72 7.82
C LEU A 16 19.52 4.31 9.25
N PHE A 17 20.45 3.69 9.96
CA PHE A 17 20.26 3.18 11.33
C PHE A 17 20.91 4.08 12.40
N LYS A 18 21.34 5.28 12.01
CA LYS A 18 21.86 6.27 12.97
C LYS A 18 20.75 6.85 13.86
N PRO A 19 21.10 7.26 15.10
CA PRO A 19 20.16 7.97 15.96
C PRO A 19 19.53 9.19 15.26
N GLY A 20 18.20 9.32 15.35
CA GLY A 20 17.44 10.38 14.69
C GLY A 20 16.90 10.05 13.30
N ILE A 21 17.43 9.03 12.61
CA ILE A 21 16.89 8.55 11.32
C ILE A 21 16.26 7.16 11.48
N VAL A 22 16.81 6.31 12.33
CA VAL A 22 16.40 4.90 12.46
C VAL A 22 14.91 4.74 12.71
N GLN A 23 14.33 5.57 13.57
CA GLN A 23 12.90 5.50 13.89
C GLN A 23 12.03 5.72 12.64
N VAL A 24 12.36 6.73 11.85
CA VAL A 24 11.65 7.04 10.60
C VAL A 24 11.89 5.95 9.56
N THR A 25 13.12 5.44 9.46
CA THR A 25 13.46 4.34 8.53
C THR A 25 12.65 3.08 8.84
N VAL A 26 12.60 2.67 10.10
CA VAL A 26 11.82 1.51 10.54
C VAL A 26 10.33 1.75 10.29
N ALA A 27 9.81 2.93 10.62
CA ALA A 27 8.40 3.25 10.42
C ALA A 27 8.00 3.20 8.93
N ILE A 28 8.81 3.77 8.04
CA ILE A 28 8.55 3.73 6.58
C ILE A 28 8.68 2.30 6.05
N ALA A 29 9.68 1.53 6.48
CA ALA A 29 9.86 0.16 6.05
C ALA A 29 8.69 -0.72 6.49
N LEU A 30 8.22 -0.60 7.73
CA LEU A 30 7.04 -1.31 8.24
C LEU A 30 5.76 -0.87 7.53
N MET A 31 5.53 0.42 7.39
CA MET A 31 4.38 0.96 6.65
C MET A 31 4.33 0.38 5.24
N ASN A 32 5.45 0.45 4.52
CA ASN A 32 5.53 -0.05 3.15
C ASN A 32 5.35 -1.58 3.08
N SER A 33 5.88 -2.34 4.06
CA SER A 33 5.68 -3.79 4.18
C SER A 33 4.21 -4.15 4.33
N CYS A 34 3.50 -3.47 5.23
CA CYS A 34 2.07 -3.68 5.45
C CYS A 34 1.25 -3.32 4.20
N CYS A 35 1.55 -2.20 3.56
CA CYS A 35 0.89 -1.76 2.34
C CYS A 35 1.09 -2.75 1.18
N LEU A 36 2.35 -3.16 0.94
CA LEU A 36 2.68 -4.12 -0.12
C LEU A 36 2.08 -5.50 0.16
N PHE A 37 2.14 -5.97 1.40
CA PHE A 37 1.50 -7.24 1.81
C PHE A 37 0.00 -7.20 1.51
N ALA A 38 -0.69 -6.16 1.95
CA ALA A 38 -2.12 -6.00 1.75
C ALA A 38 -2.50 -5.97 0.26
N TRP A 39 -1.83 -5.13 -0.51
CA TRP A 39 -2.14 -4.96 -1.92
C TRP A 39 -1.81 -6.20 -2.77
N TRP A 40 -0.61 -6.76 -2.65
CA TRP A 40 -0.23 -7.94 -3.42
C TRP A 40 -1.01 -9.18 -3.00
N GLY A 41 -1.36 -9.30 -1.70
CA GLY A 41 -2.26 -10.33 -1.23
C GLY A 41 -3.65 -10.26 -1.86
N LEU A 42 -4.25 -9.05 -1.91
CA LEU A 42 -5.52 -8.83 -2.58
C LEU A 42 -5.42 -9.07 -4.10
N ASN A 43 -4.49 -8.37 -4.75
CA ASN A 43 -4.41 -8.32 -6.21
C ASN A 43 -4.17 -9.70 -6.84
N ALA A 44 -3.43 -10.57 -6.16
CA ALA A 44 -3.21 -11.95 -6.61
C ALA A 44 -4.50 -12.78 -6.60
N TRP A 45 -5.43 -12.52 -5.70
CA TRP A 45 -6.60 -13.36 -5.47
C TRP A 45 -7.92 -12.77 -5.99
N VAL A 46 -7.98 -11.48 -6.34
CA VAL A 46 -9.20 -10.87 -6.92
C VAL A 46 -9.69 -11.63 -8.16
N PRO A 47 -8.86 -11.99 -9.16
CA PRO A 47 -9.35 -12.75 -10.31
C PRO A 47 -9.91 -14.11 -9.93
N ALA A 48 -9.27 -14.81 -8.99
CA ALA A 48 -9.76 -16.10 -8.49
C ALA A 48 -11.09 -15.93 -7.74
N TYR A 49 -11.19 -14.96 -6.84
CA TYR A 49 -12.42 -14.62 -6.11
C TYR A 49 -13.60 -14.36 -7.06
N LEU A 50 -13.38 -13.59 -8.10
CA LEU A 50 -14.43 -13.26 -9.08
C LEU A 50 -14.85 -14.48 -9.94
N ARG A 51 -13.93 -15.40 -10.23
CA ARG A 51 -14.18 -16.55 -11.12
C ARG A 51 -14.64 -17.83 -10.44
N LEU A 52 -14.16 -18.10 -9.23
CA LEU A 52 -14.50 -19.33 -8.53
C LEU A 52 -16.02 -19.49 -8.39
N PRO A 53 -16.54 -20.72 -8.49
CA PRO A 53 -17.97 -21.01 -8.25
C PRO A 53 -18.41 -20.53 -6.87
N ILE A 54 -19.70 -20.21 -6.74
CA ILE A 54 -20.30 -19.72 -5.49
C ILE A 54 -20.13 -20.75 -4.36
N GLU A 55 -20.23 -22.04 -4.69
CA GLU A 55 -20.05 -23.15 -3.72
C GLU A 55 -18.61 -23.18 -3.15
N LYS A 56 -17.64 -22.63 -3.89
CA LYS A 56 -16.24 -22.49 -3.46
C LYS A 56 -15.91 -21.09 -2.89
N GLY A 57 -16.95 -20.34 -2.54
CA GLY A 57 -16.77 -19.02 -1.93
C GLY A 57 -16.43 -17.89 -2.91
N GLY A 58 -16.47 -18.13 -4.22
CA GLY A 58 -16.30 -17.13 -5.27
C GLY A 58 -17.60 -16.46 -5.71
N ILE A 59 -17.58 -15.74 -6.83
CA ILE A 59 -18.71 -14.99 -7.40
C ILE A 59 -19.27 -15.70 -8.65
N GLY A 60 -18.51 -16.59 -9.30
CA GLY A 60 -18.96 -17.35 -10.44
C GLY A 60 -19.00 -16.58 -11.77
N LEU A 61 -18.22 -15.52 -11.93
CA LEU A 61 -18.20 -14.73 -13.16
C LEU A 61 -17.50 -15.46 -14.30
N SER A 62 -17.93 -15.18 -15.54
CA SER A 62 -17.19 -15.61 -16.74
C SER A 62 -15.81 -14.93 -16.82
N SER A 63 -14.88 -15.51 -17.58
CA SER A 63 -13.54 -14.91 -17.76
C SER A 63 -13.60 -13.51 -18.36
N SER A 64 -14.48 -13.27 -19.33
CA SER A 64 -14.67 -11.96 -19.96
C SER A 64 -15.23 -10.93 -18.97
N THR A 65 -16.24 -11.31 -18.19
CA THR A 65 -16.82 -10.42 -17.18
C THR A 65 -15.79 -10.11 -16.07
N MET A 66 -15.06 -11.11 -15.59
CA MET A 66 -13.97 -10.91 -14.61
C MET A 66 -12.93 -9.92 -15.15
N SER A 67 -12.54 -10.03 -16.42
CA SER A 67 -11.58 -9.10 -17.03
C SER A 67 -12.09 -7.65 -17.04
N LEU A 68 -13.39 -7.43 -17.29
CA LEU A 68 -14.00 -6.09 -17.21
C LEU A 68 -13.90 -5.51 -15.79
N PHE A 69 -14.13 -6.34 -14.75
CA PHE A 69 -13.97 -5.90 -13.36
C PHE A 69 -12.52 -5.49 -13.05
N VAL A 70 -11.56 -6.28 -13.51
CA VAL A 70 -10.13 -5.96 -13.34
C VAL A 70 -9.79 -4.66 -14.08
N ILE A 71 -10.28 -4.48 -15.31
CA ILE A 71 -10.08 -3.22 -16.06
C ILE A 71 -10.66 -2.02 -15.29
N ALA A 72 -11.88 -2.15 -14.76
CA ALA A 72 -12.49 -1.10 -13.96
C ALA A 72 -11.65 -0.75 -12.71
N MET A 73 -11.08 -1.77 -12.05
CA MET A 73 -10.14 -1.56 -10.94
C MET A 73 -8.88 -0.83 -11.38
N GLN A 74 -8.31 -1.15 -12.56
CA GLN A 74 -7.12 -0.47 -13.08
C GLN A 74 -7.40 1.01 -13.39
N VAL A 75 -8.60 1.34 -13.88
CA VAL A 75 -9.04 2.73 -14.04
C VAL A 75 -9.09 3.44 -12.70
N GLY A 76 -9.68 2.81 -11.68
CA GLY A 76 -9.69 3.34 -10.31
C GLY A 76 -8.28 3.57 -9.76
N MET A 77 -7.37 2.62 -9.98
CA MET A 77 -5.97 2.72 -9.60
C MET A 77 -5.29 3.94 -10.25
N TRP A 78 -5.49 4.15 -11.55
CA TRP A 78 -4.93 5.30 -12.27
C TRP A 78 -5.42 6.62 -11.66
N PHE A 79 -6.71 6.76 -11.41
CA PHE A 79 -7.26 7.93 -10.72
C PHE A 79 -6.67 8.08 -9.31
N GLY A 80 -6.47 6.97 -8.58
CA GLY A 80 -5.84 6.96 -7.27
C GLY A 80 -4.45 7.58 -7.29
N TYR A 81 -3.61 7.21 -8.25
CA TYR A 81 -2.26 7.77 -8.41
C TYR A 81 -2.27 9.25 -8.71
N VAL A 82 -3.13 9.69 -9.64
CA VAL A 82 -3.23 11.11 -10.04
C VAL A 82 -3.74 11.95 -8.86
N MET A 83 -4.85 11.53 -8.25
CA MET A 83 -5.48 12.28 -7.16
C MET A 83 -4.62 12.32 -5.90
N PHE A 84 -3.81 11.29 -5.64
CA PHE A 84 -2.91 11.29 -4.50
C PHE A 84 -1.96 12.50 -4.53
N GLY A 85 -1.36 12.80 -5.68
CA GLY A 85 -0.46 13.95 -5.83
C GLY A 85 -1.13 15.27 -5.46
N PHE A 86 -2.30 15.54 -6.05
CA PHE A 86 -3.06 16.75 -5.76
C PHE A 86 -3.49 16.86 -4.29
N LEU A 87 -3.97 15.76 -3.71
CA LEU A 87 -4.35 15.73 -2.30
C LEU A 87 -3.14 15.92 -1.38
N ALA A 88 -2.01 15.27 -1.69
CA ALA A 88 -0.80 15.40 -0.90
C ALA A 88 -0.26 16.82 -0.88
N ASP A 89 -0.39 17.56 -1.97
CA ASP A 89 -0.03 18.99 -2.02
C ASP A 89 -1.06 19.88 -1.30
N ALA A 90 -2.34 19.54 -1.35
CA ALA A 90 -3.41 20.32 -0.75
C ALA A 90 -3.50 20.16 0.78
N ILE A 91 -3.51 18.92 1.29
CA ILE A 91 -3.78 18.63 2.72
C ILE A 91 -2.56 18.08 3.48
N GLY A 92 -1.45 17.80 2.79
CA GLY A 92 -0.21 17.27 3.36
C GLY A 92 -0.01 15.78 3.06
N ARG A 93 1.26 15.35 3.09
CA ARG A 93 1.66 13.96 2.75
C ARG A 93 1.08 12.95 3.74
N LYS A 94 1.27 13.20 5.03
CA LYS A 94 0.81 12.33 6.11
C LYS A 94 -0.71 12.12 6.08
N ARG A 95 -1.48 13.21 5.98
CA ARG A 95 -2.95 13.14 5.97
C ARG A 95 -3.46 12.37 4.76
N THR A 96 -2.88 12.60 3.59
CA THR A 96 -3.26 11.90 2.35
C THR A 96 -2.95 10.41 2.44
N TYR A 97 -1.76 10.04 2.92
CA TYR A 97 -1.43 8.63 3.13
C TYR A 97 -2.39 7.95 4.08
N VAL A 98 -2.63 8.54 5.25
CA VAL A 98 -3.54 7.99 6.26
C VAL A 98 -4.95 7.84 5.69
N LEU A 99 -5.44 8.83 4.94
CA LEU A 99 -6.74 8.74 4.25
C LEU A 99 -6.80 7.54 3.30
N TYR A 100 -5.77 7.35 2.47
CA TYR A 100 -5.74 6.26 1.49
C TYR A 100 -5.68 4.89 2.16
N VAL A 101 -4.77 4.69 3.10
CA VAL A 101 -4.63 3.38 3.76
C VAL A 101 -5.82 3.05 4.66
N LEU A 102 -6.45 4.03 5.31
CA LEU A 102 -7.69 3.83 6.05
C LEU A 102 -8.88 3.53 5.12
N GLY A 103 -8.98 4.24 3.99
CA GLY A 103 -9.96 3.92 2.95
C GLY A 103 -9.82 2.49 2.46
N ALA A 104 -8.60 2.04 2.16
CA ALA A 104 -8.32 0.67 1.78
C ALA A 104 -8.66 -0.33 2.90
N ALA A 105 -8.29 -0.01 4.16
CA ALA A 105 -8.55 -0.86 5.32
C ALA A 105 -10.05 -1.17 5.51
N VAL A 106 -10.92 -0.21 5.19
CA VAL A 106 -12.38 -0.37 5.26
C VAL A 106 -12.95 -1.07 4.01
N LEU A 107 -12.48 -0.67 2.83
CA LEU A 107 -13.05 -1.15 1.57
C LEU A 107 -12.68 -2.60 1.24
N LEU A 108 -11.49 -3.08 1.66
CA LEU A 108 -11.08 -4.45 1.40
C LEU A 108 -11.97 -5.51 2.08
N PRO A 109 -12.24 -5.43 3.40
CA PRO A 109 -13.18 -6.33 4.04
C PRO A 109 -14.57 -6.28 3.39
N LEU A 110 -15.05 -5.06 3.09
CA LEU A 110 -16.34 -4.88 2.44
C LEU A 110 -16.39 -5.58 1.08
N TYR A 111 -15.34 -5.44 0.27
CA TYR A 111 -15.23 -6.11 -1.03
C TYR A 111 -15.25 -7.65 -0.89
N GLY A 112 -14.64 -8.20 0.15
CA GLY A 112 -14.59 -9.64 0.42
C GLY A 112 -15.92 -10.24 0.91
N VAL A 113 -16.81 -9.42 1.49
CA VAL A 113 -18.12 -9.88 2.01
C VAL A 113 -19.22 -9.72 0.95
N LEU A 114 -19.10 -8.74 0.05
CA LEU A 114 -20.07 -8.52 -1.02
C LEU A 114 -20.14 -9.71 -1.98
N ARG A 115 -21.37 -10.06 -2.40
CA ARG A 115 -21.63 -11.18 -3.30
C ARG A 115 -22.32 -10.75 -4.60
N THR A 116 -22.87 -9.55 -4.66
CA THR A 116 -23.58 -9.06 -5.84
C THR A 116 -22.57 -8.50 -6.85
N PRO A 117 -22.58 -9.00 -8.11
CA PRO A 117 -21.65 -8.54 -9.14
C PRO A 117 -21.65 -7.02 -9.36
N VAL A 118 -22.83 -6.40 -9.36
CA VAL A 118 -22.97 -4.95 -9.55
C VAL A 118 -22.26 -4.18 -8.44
N ALA A 119 -22.43 -4.57 -7.17
CA ALA A 119 -21.77 -3.90 -6.06
C ALA A 119 -20.24 -4.07 -6.13
N LEU A 120 -19.75 -5.25 -6.51
CA LEU A 120 -18.32 -5.50 -6.70
C LEU A 120 -17.74 -4.68 -7.87
N LEU A 121 -18.47 -4.54 -8.98
CA LEU A 121 -18.04 -3.70 -10.10
C LEU A 121 -17.92 -2.24 -9.70
N LEU A 122 -18.88 -1.72 -8.94
CA LEU A 122 -18.88 -0.33 -8.49
C LEU A 122 -17.83 -0.07 -7.40
N LEU A 123 -17.63 -1.00 -6.48
CA LEU A 123 -16.71 -0.86 -5.36
C LEU A 123 -15.24 -1.11 -5.77
N GLY A 124 -14.99 -1.99 -6.73
CA GLY A 124 -13.65 -2.39 -7.16
C GLY A 124 -12.73 -1.23 -7.53
N PRO A 125 -13.17 -0.24 -8.34
CA PRO A 125 -12.39 0.95 -8.62
C PRO A 125 -11.97 1.74 -7.39
N PHE A 126 -12.83 1.87 -6.37
CA PHE A 126 -12.50 2.56 -5.12
C PHE A 126 -11.51 1.75 -4.28
N VAL A 127 -11.66 0.42 -4.23
CA VAL A 127 -10.68 -0.47 -3.59
C VAL A 127 -9.29 -0.27 -4.21
N ALA A 128 -9.20 -0.22 -5.52
CA ALA A 128 -7.95 0.01 -6.23
C ALA A 128 -7.44 1.44 -6.07
N PHE A 129 -8.31 2.44 -6.10
CA PHE A 129 -8.00 3.84 -5.86
C PHE A 129 -7.27 4.04 -4.52
N PHE A 130 -7.88 3.59 -3.43
CA PHE A 130 -7.32 3.73 -2.09
C PHE A 130 -6.17 2.74 -1.83
N GLY A 131 -6.27 1.52 -2.36
CA GLY A 131 -5.30 0.46 -2.13
C GLY A 131 -3.96 0.64 -2.84
N THR A 132 -3.88 1.54 -3.83
CA THR A 132 -2.64 1.74 -4.60
C THR A 132 -2.18 3.18 -4.73
N GLY A 133 -3.09 4.17 -4.67
CA GLY A 133 -2.74 5.55 -4.96
C GLY A 133 -1.56 6.09 -4.14
N TYR A 134 -1.39 5.60 -2.92
CA TYR A 134 -0.28 5.96 -2.04
C TYR A 134 1.12 5.61 -2.61
N PHE A 135 1.23 4.67 -3.56
CA PHE A 135 2.53 4.35 -4.17
C PHE A 135 3.17 5.54 -4.86
N SER A 136 2.37 6.44 -5.43
CA SER A 136 2.89 7.67 -6.08
C SER A 136 3.58 8.61 -5.10
N GLY A 137 3.21 8.56 -3.81
CA GLY A 137 3.75 9.45 -2.79
C GLY A 137 5.04 8.98 -2.11
N LEU A 138 5.39 7.69 -2.19
CA LEU A 138 6.52 7.14 -1.45
C LEU A 138 7.85 7.83 -1.81
N GLY A 139 8.07 8.08 -3.09
CA GLY A 139 9.27 8.78 -3.57
C GLY A 139 9.40 10.20 -3.00
N ALA A 140 8.31 10.95 -2.97
CA ALA A 140 8.27 12.30 -2.42
C ALA A 140 8.56 12.31 -0.91
N VAL A 141 7.87 11.45 -0.15
CA VAL A 141 8.07 11.33 1.31
C VAL A 141 9.52 10.97 1.66
N VAL A 142 10.10 10.02 0.95
CA VAL A 142 11.51 9.64 1.16
C VAL A 142 12.44 10.80 0.77
N ALA A 143 12.16 11.50 -0.33
CA ALA A 143 12.96 12.65 -0.76
C ALA A 143 12.95 13.80 0.26
N GLU A 144 11.81 14.02 0.92
CA GLU A 144 11.61 15.08 1.90
C GLU A 144 12.14 14.72 3.31
N LEU A 145 12.29 13.42 3.62
CA LEU A 145 12.71 12.94 4.95
C LEU A 145 14.21 12.65 5.04
N TYR A 146 14.85 12.29 3.94
CA TYR A 146 16.25 11.87 3.97
C TYR A 146 17.19 12.85 3.28
N PRO A 147 18.40 13.07 3.84
CA PRO A 147 19.44 13.87 3.20
C PRO A 147 19.80 13.31 1.82
N THR A 148 20.18 14.18 0.90
CA THR A 148 20.54 13.83 -0.49
C THR A 148 21.58 12.71 -0.57
N THR A 149 22.50 12.64 0.40
CA THR A 149 23.59 11.64 0.44
C THR A 149 23.13 10.21 0.64
N VAL A 150 21.97 9.99 1.30
CA VAL A 150 21.44 8.65 1.62
C VAL A 150 20.04 8.41 1.07
N ARG A 151 19.43 9.39 0.41
CA ARG A 151 18.05 9.35 -0.11
C ARG A 151 17.79 8.16 -1.02
N ALA A 152 18.64 7.91 -2.00
CA ALA A 152 18.49 6.77 -2.91
C ALA A 152 18.60 5.42 -2.18
N THR A 153 19.53 5.33 -1.21
CA THR A 153 19.68 4.13 -0.37
C THR A 153 18.45 3.90 0.51
N ALA A 154 17.88 4.97 1.10
CA ALA A 154 16.67 4.89 1.89
C ALA A 154 15.46 4.45 1.05
N ALA A 155 15.28 5.02 -0.14
CA ALA A 155 14.23 4.64 -1.07
C ALA A 155 14.34 3.15 -1.45
N GLY A 156 15.53 2.71 -1.85
CA GLY A 156 15.79 1.32 -2.21
C GLY A 156 15.59 0.37 -1.03
N PHE A 157 16.09 0.71 0.15
CA PHE A 157 15.95 -0.11 1.34
C PHE A 157 14.48 -0.25 1.76
N CYS A 158 13.77 0.84 1.97
CA CYS A 158 12.38 0.81 2.45
C CYS A 158 11.46 0.10 1.46
N TYR A 159 11.66 0.32 0.15
CA TYR A 159 10.86 -0.34 -0.87
C TYR A 159 11.13 -1.84 -0.96
N ASN A 160 12.40 -2.25 -1.03
CA ASN A 160 12.74 -3.67 -1.16
C ASN A 160 12.47 -4.47 0.12
N PHE A 161 12.65 -3.86 1.31
CA PHE A 161 12.25 -4.48 2.56
C PHE A 161 10.75 -4.84 2.56
N GLY A 162 9.90 -3.91 2.09
CA GLY A 162 8.48 -4.16 1.90
C GLY A 162 8.19 -5.25 0.88
N ARG A 163 8.95 -5.32 -0.21
CA ARG A 163 8.80 -6.39 -1.21
C ARG A 163 9.11 -7.78 -0.66
N ILE A 164 10.16 -7.91 0.15
CA ILE A 164 10.49 -9.18 0.82
C ILE A 164 9.31 -9.60 1.71
N ALA A 165 8.79 -8.70 2.54
CA ALA A 165 7.63 -8.99 3.39
C ALA A 165 6.38 -9.37 2.57
N SER A 166 6.16 -8.71 1.41
CA SER A 166 5.01 -8.98 0.54
C SER A 166 5.11 -10.29 -0.25
N ALA A 167 6.29 -10.88 -0.36
CA ALA A 167 6.45 -12.15 -1.07
C ALA A 167 5.64 -13.31 -0.43
N ALA A 168 5.40 -13.24 0.87
CA ALA A 168 4.54 -14.19 1.58
C ALA A 168 3.04 -13.91 1.41
N ALA A 169 2.65 -12.74 0.91
CA ALA A 169 1.25 -12.31 0.90
C ALA A 169 0.32 -13.19 0.05
N PRO A 170 0.64 -13.54 -1.21
CA PRO A 170 -0.24 -14.40 -2.01
C PRO A 170 -0.48 -15.75 -1.36
N TYR A 171 0.57 -16.37 -0.79
CA TYR A 171 0.45 -17.65 -0.11
C TYR A 171 -0.41 -17.55 1.17
N SER A 172 -0.12 -16.55 2.02
CA SER A 172 -0.82 -16.38 3.29
C SER A 172 -2.30 -16.06 3.08
N ILE A 173 -2.62 -15.13 2.18
CA ILE A 173 -3.99 -14.74 1.86
C ILE A 173 -4.73 -15.89 1.19
N GLY A 174 -4.07 -16.63 0.27
CA GLY A 174 -4.66 -17.79 -0.39
C GLY A 174 -5.01 -18.90 0.59
N ARG A 175 -4.11 -19.24 1.50
CA ARG A 175 -4.36 -20.26 2.52
C ARG A 175 -5.53 -19.89 3.45
N VAL A 176 -5.65 -18.62 3.82
CA VAL A 176 -6.80 -18.15 4.59
C VAL A 176 -8.08 -18.20 3.74
N ALA A 177 -8.01 -17.81 2.47
CA ALA A 177 -9.17 -17.87 1.57
C ALA A 177 -9.68 -19.32 1.40
N ASP A 178 -8.77 -20.30 1.29
CA ASP A 178 -9.12 -21.72 1.18
C ASP A 178 -9.76 -22.29 2.44
N THR A 179 -9.32 -21.85 3.63
CA THR A 179 -9.78 -22.41 4.92
C THR A 179 -10.92 -21.63 5.56
N GLN A 180 -10.97 -20.32 5.39
CA GLN A 180 -11.91 -19.42 6.08
C GLN A 180 -12.69 -18.52 5.11
N GLY A 181 -12.42 -18.61 3.81
CA GLY A 181 -13.08 -17.84 2.76
C GLY A 181 -12.46 -16.46 2.49
N PHE A 182 -12.81 -15.89 1.35
CA PHE A 182 -12.26 -14.61 0.87
C PHE A 182 -12.61 -13.41 1.76
N GLY A 183 -13.76 -13.44 2.44
CA GLY A 183 -14.13 -12.37 3.38
C GLY A 183 -13.12 -12.19 4.50
N VAL A 184 -12.69 -13.29 5.13
CA VAL A 184 -11.67 -13.28 6.19
C VAL A 184 -10.31 -12.93 5.60
N ALA A 185 -9.94 -13.50 4.45
CA ALA A 185 -8.67 -13.24 3.80
C ALA A 185 -8.48 -11.74 3.45
N PHE A 186 -9.51 -11.09 2.90
CA PHE A 186 -9.46 -9.67 2.57
C PHE A 186 -9.58 -8.77 3.81
N THR A 187 -10.18 -9.27 4.90
CA THR A 187 -10.14 -8.58 6.19
C THR A 187 -8.73 -8.54 6.78
N ILE A 188 -7.96 -9.62 6.65
CA ILE A 188 -6.54 -9.63 7.06
C ILE A 188 -5.72 -8.63 6.22
N ALA A 189 -5.96 -8.55 4.91
CA ALA A 189 -5.34 -7.55 4.08
C ALA A 189 -5.74 -6.12 4.50
N GLY A 190 -7.01 -5.89 4.84
CA GLY A 190 -7.48 -4.63 5.40
C GLY A 190 -6.82 -4.29 6.73
N ALA A 191 -6.64 -5.27 7.62
CA ALA A 191 -5.93 -5.08 8.88
C ALA A 191 -4.45 -4.69 8.68
N ALA A 192 -3.79 -5.22 7.64
CA ALA A 192 -2.44 -4.79 7.29
C ALA A 192 -2.40 -3.31 6.86
N PHE A 193 -3.39 -2.81 6.12
CA PHE A 193 -3.50 -1.37 5.84
C PHE A 193 -3.74 -0.54 7.11
N LEU A 194 -4.50 -1.05 8.06
CA LEU A 194 -4.69 -0.38 9.35
C LEU A 194 -3.37 -0.27 10.12
N LEU A 195 -2.55 -1.33 10.14
CA LEU A 195 -1.21 -1.30 10.71
C LEU A 195 -0.30 -0.29 9.99
N ALA A 196 -0.42 -0.19 8.66
CA ALA A 196 0.28 0.84 7.89
C ALA A 196 -0.12 2.26 8.31
N ALA A 197 -1.42 2.50 8.58
CA ALA A 197 -1.89 3.79 9.11
C ALA A 197 -1.28 4.12 10.48
N LEU A 198 -1.16 3.12 11.36
CA LEU A 198 -0.55 3.30 12.67
C LEU A 198 0.95 3.67 12.57
N ALA A 199 1.68 3.13 11.59
CA ALA A 199 3.09 3.48 11.40
C ALA A 199 3.30 4.98 11.11
N TRP A 200 2.29 5.67 10.57
CA TRP A 200 2.33 7.12 10.36
C TRP A 200 2.38 7.95 11.64
N VAL A 201 2.15 7.37 12.81
CA VAL A 201 2.35 8.08 14.09
C VAL A 201 3.81 8.51 14.23
N TRP A 202 4.76 7.69 13.78
CA TRP A 202 6.21 7.94 13.87
C TRP A 202 6.78 8.65 12.64
N ILE A 203 6.01 8.81 11.57
CA ILE A 203 6.45 9.53 10.36
C ILE A 203 5.95 10.97 10.47
N PRO A 204 6.85 11.97 10.47
CA PRO A 204 6.45 13.38 10.55
C PRO A 204 5.80 13.84 9.24
N GLU A 205 5.00 14.92 9.34
CA GLU A 205 4.49 15.62 8.14
C GLU A 205 5.67 16.28 7.40
N THR A 206 5.67 16.16 6.09
CA THR A 206 6.77 16.66 5.25
C THR A 206 6.36 17.79 4.31
N ARG A 207 5.09 18.18 4.31
CA ARG A 207 4.60 19.28 3.47
C ARG A 207 5.42 20.56 3.71
N ASN A 208 5.85 21.20 2.64
CA ASN A 208 6.65 22.44 2.66
C ASN A 208 8.03 22.31 3.33
N ARG A 209 8.59 21.11 3.47
CA ARG A 209 9.98 20.97 3.89
C ARG A 209 10.92 21.29 2.73
N GLU A 210 11.91 22.13 2.99
CA GLU A 210 13.01 22.33 2.05
C GLU A 210 13.81 21.04 1.91
N LEU A 211 14.13 20.67 0.68
CA LEU A 211 14.99 19.52 0.38
C LEU A 211 16.41 19.81 0.85
N VAL A 212 16.96 18.99 1.72
CA VAL A 212 18.31 19.11 2.28
C VAL A 212 19.28 18.19 1.56
#